data_ba7f2a61d790c15265ec25ab2fae3000
#
_entry.id   ba7f2a61d790c15265ec25ab2fae3000
#
_cell.length_a   1.000
_cell.length_b   1.000
_cell.length_c   1.000
_cell.angle_alpha   90.00
_cell.angle_beta   90.00
_cell.angle_gamma   90.00
#
_symmetry.space_group_name_H-M   'P 1'
#
loop_
_entity.id
_entity.type
_entity.pdbx_description
1 polymer ?
#
loop_
_entity_poly.entity_id
_entity_poly.type
_entity_poly.pdbx_seq_one_letter_code
_entity_poly.pdbx_strand_id
1 'polypeptide(L)'
;MKKYALIVLTFLLSACATSPQVNWQASNAALFSQAAIQLKSNLWTDRMPKIALTEGATELDFTDNLNGTLVLETSGQLPADLTLFQLVFRQGEEIWSLPGSVLELRTPSENNWEVVFNSTLSVNINRPVSVALGVRDSFGETWLVEHQVSIDKVY
;
A
#
# COMPACT_ATOMS: atom_id res chain seq x y z
N MET A 1 60.13 21.79 6.70
CA MET A 1 58.80 22.08 7.22
C MET A 1 57.80 21.31 6.33
N LYS A 2 57.30 20.21 6.84
CA LYS A 2 56.29 19.40 6.09
C LYS A 2 54.91 19.84 6.52
N LYS A 3 54.19 20.47 5.62
CA LYS A 3 52.75 20.82 5.82
C LYS A 3 51.95 19.60 5.50
N TYR A 4 51.42 18.94 6.51
CA TYR A 4 50.41 17.86 6.32
C TYR A 4 49.06 18.53 6.11
N ALA A 5 48.57 18.47 4.87
CA ALA A 5 47.20 18.80 4.52
C ALA A 5 46.31 17.66 4.98
N LEU A 6 45.55 17.90 6.03
CA LEU A 6 44.52 16.98 6.52
C LEU A 6 43.31 17.08 5.60
N ILE A 7 43.18 16.15 4.68
CA ILE A 7 41.97 16.05 3.84
C ILE A 7 40.92 15.34 4.68
N VAL A 8 40.02 16.12 5.25
CA VAL A 8 38.79 15.59 5.89
C VAL A 8 37.84 15.19 4.76
N LEU A 9 37.84 13.91 4.45
CA LEU A 9 36.90 13.32 3.54
C LEU A 9 35.57 13.15 4.28
N THR A 10 34.68 14.14 4.17
CA THR A 10 33.31 14.04 4.66
C THR A 10 32.57 13.08 3.76
N PHE A 11 32.39 11.85 4.20
CA PHE A 11 31.42 10.91 3.63
C PHE A 11 30.01 11.47 3.86
N LEU A 12 29.47 12.11 2.86
CA LEU A 12 28.04 12.36 2.76
C LEU A 12 27.35 11.00 2.56
N LEU A 13 26.89 10.43 3.65
CA LEU A 13 25.95 9.31 3.61
C LEU A 13 24.63 9.85 3.05
N SER A 14 24.52 9.87 1.73
CA SER A 14 23.22 10.00 1.08
C SER A 14 22.41 8.77 1.47
N ALA A 15 21.57 8.92 2.49
CA ALA A 15 20.49 7.97 2.72
C ALA A 15 19.57 8.05 1.51
N CYS A 16 19.86 7.23 0.50
CA CYS A 16 18.91 6.96 -0.57
C CYS A 16 17.71 6.28 0.11
N ALA A 17 16.66 7.05 0.36
CA ALA A 17 15.35 6.49 0.59
C ALA A 17 15.03 5.66 -0.66
N THR A 18 15.20 4.35 -0.59
CA THR A 18 14.86 3.44 -1.67
C THR A 18 13.35 3.48 -1.83
N SER A 19 12.89 4.21 -2.85
CA SER A 19 11.50 4.15 -3.27
C SER A 19 11.17 2.69 -3.64
N PRO A 20 9.99 2.18 -3.26
CA PRO A 20 9.62 0.82 -3.59
C PRO A 20 9.69 0.61 -5.10
N GLN A 21 10.38 -0.44 -5.53
CA GLN A 21 10.51 -0.78 -6.94
C GLN A 21 9.30 -1.60 -7.40
N VAL A 22 8.20 -0.93 -7.62
CA VAL A 22 6.97 -1.54 -8.13
C VAL A 22 7.08 -1.73 -9.63
N ASN A 23 6.75 -2.92 -10.10
CA ASN A 23 6.52 -3.14 -11.52
C ASN A 23 5.08 -2.70 -11.88
N TRP A 24 4.91 -1.44 -12.25
CA TRP A 24 3.61 -0.87 -12.61
C TRP A 24 3.02 -1.41 -13.92
N GLN A 25 3.79 -2.19 -14.67
CA GLN A 25 3.33 -2.90 -15.86
C GLN A 25 2.79 -4.30 -15.54
N ALA A 26 2.89 -4.73 -14.28
CA ALA A 26 2.36 -6.01 -13.86
C ALA A 26 0.82 -6.04 -13.96
N SER A 27 0.28 -7.25 -14.12
CA SER A 27 -1.16 -7.49 -14.13
C SER A 27 -1.74 -7.50 -12.71
N ASN A 28 -3.05 -7.38 -12.60
CA ASN A 28 -3.78 -7.64 -11.37
C ASN A 28 -3.94 -9.14 -11.07
N ALA A 29 -3.43 -10.01 -11.92
CA ALA A 29 -3.46 -11.46 -11.76
C ALA A 29 -2.07 -12.06 -11.93
N ALA A 30 -1.76 -13.07 -11.12
CA ALA A 30 -0.50 -13.83 -11.18
C ALA A 30 -0.71 -15.29 -10.77
N LEU A 31 0.25 -16.14 -11.15
CA LEU A 31 0.31 -17.54 -10.72
C LEU A 31 1.26 -17.67 -9.53
N PHE A 32 0.76 -18.27 -8.45
CA PHE A 32 1.55 -18.66 -7.28
C PHE A 32 1.48 -20.18 -7.13
N SER A 33 2.59 -20.86 -7.33
CA SER A 33 2.62 -22.33 -7.45
C SER A 33 1.68 -22.80 -8.56
N GLN A 34 0.52 -23.33 -8.22
CA GLN A 34 -0.49 -23.81 -9.18
C GLN A 34 -1.81 -23.04 -9.09
N ALA A 35 -1.89 -22.05 -8.21
CA ALA A 35 -3.08 -21.23 -8.01
C ALA A 35 -2.93 -19.87 -8.70
N ALA A 36 -3.93 -19.46 -9.45
CA ALA A 36 -4.04 -18.11 -9.96
C ALA A 36 -4.64 -17.20 -8.88
N ILE A 37 -4.04 -16.03 -8.68
CA ILE A 37 -4.58 -14.99 -7.79
C ILE A 37 -4.98 -13.80 -8.63
N GLN A 38 -6.15 -13.24 -8.35
CA GLN A 38 -6.60 -11.99 -8.93
C GLN A 38 -6.86 -10.96 -7.84
N LEU A 39 -6.25 -9.78 -7.98
CA LEU A 39 -6.44 -8.65 -7.09
C LEU A 39 -7.63 -7.80 -7.52
N LYS A 40 -8.48 -7.47 -6.55
CA LYS A 40 -9.55 -6.49 -6.70
C LYS A 40 -9.56 -5.54 -5.52
N SER A 41 -9.42 -4.25 -5.78
CA SER A 41 -9.29 -3.22 -4.75
C SER A 41 -10.61 -2.49 -4.54
N ASN A 42 -11.00 -2.31 -3.28
CA ASN A 42 -12.11 -1.47 -2.85
C ASN A 42 -11.55 -0.42 -1.88
N LEU A 43 -11.56 0.84 -2.29
CA LEU A 43 -11.01 1.96 -1.53
C LEU A 43 -12.11 2.93 -1.14
N TRP A 44 -12.03 3.47 0.07
CA TRP A 44 -12.96 4.50 0.51
C TRP A 44 -12.32 5.46 1.50
N THR A 45 -12.91 6.65 1.61
CA THR A 45 -12.63 7.61 2.67
C THR A 45 -13.86 7.80 3.53
N ASP A 46 -13.66 7.88 4.84
CA ASP A 46 -14.72 8.16 5.80
C ASP A 46 -14.82 9.67 5.99
N ARG A 47 -15.97 10.20 5.60
CA ARG A 47 -16.33 11.61 5.74
C ARG A 47 -17.37 11.86 6.82
N MET A 48 -17.60 10.91 7.71
CA MET A 48 -18.45 11.14 8.85
C MET A 48 -17.85 12.22 9.75
N PRO A 49 -18.66 13.24 10.13
CA PRO A 49 -18.19 14.27 11.06
C PRO A 49 -17.87 13.61 12.41
N LYS A 50 -16.61 13.63 12.79
CA LYS A 50 -16.21 13.25 14.14
C LYS A 50 -16.65 14.36 15.08
N ILE A 51 -17.71 14.11 15.84
CA ILE A 51 -18.15 15.02 16.90
C ILE A 51 -17.11 14.91 18.02
N ALA A 52 -16.22 15.91 18.09
CA ALA A 52 -15.38 16.07 19.27
C ALA A 52 -16.27 16.50 20.44
N LEU A 53 -16.43 15.63 21.45
CA LEU A 53 -17.18 15.90 22.68
C LEU A 53 -16.42 16.85 23.63
N THR A 54 -15.50 17.64 23.12
CA THR A 54 -14.79 18.67 23.90
C THR A 54 -15.42 20.02 23.66
N GLU A 55 -15.88 20.65 24.73
CA GLU A 55 -16.35 22.03 24.72
C GLU A 55 -15.29 22.95 24.10
N GLY A 56 -15.60 23.61 22.98
CA GLY A 56 -14.75 24.58 22.31
C GLY A 56 -14.16 24.13 20.95
N ALA A 57 -14.43 22.93 20.46
CA ALA A 57 -14.00 22.52 19.11
C ALA A 57 -14.91 23.17 18.05
N THR A 58 -14.41 24.22 17.39
CA THR A 58 -15.10 24.97 16.33
C THR A 58 -14.75 24.52 14.91
N GLU A 59 -13.86 23.55 14.74
CA GLU A 59 -13.49 23.00 13.42
C GLU A 59 -13.79 21.51 13.37
N LEU A 60 -14.58 21.12 12.37
CA LEU A 60 -14.74 19.74 11.93
C LEU A 60 -13.46 19.34 11.24
N ASP A 61 -12.58 18.67 11.97
CA ASP A 61 -11.33 18.16 11.41
C ASP A 61 -11.64 16.91 10.56
N PHE A 62 -11.82 17.13 9.25
CA PHE A 62 -11.96 16.05 8.28
C PHE A 62 -10.57 15.53 7.94
N THR A 63 -10.08 14.59 8.72
CA THR A 63 -8.91 13.80 8.31
C THR A 63 -9.35 12.86 7.20
N ASP A 64 -8.93 13.15 5.98
CA ASP A 64 -9.12 12.27 4.84
C ASP A 64 -8.26 11.01 5.05
N ASN A 65 -8.84 9.99 5.66
CA ASN A 65 -8.23 8.69 5.81
C ASN A 65 -8.53 7.85 4.59
N LEU A 66 -7.52 7.22 4.01
CA LEU A 66 -7.71 6.21 2.99
C LEU A 66 -7.83 4.85 3.65
N ASN A 67 -8.98 4.25 3.49
CA ASN A 67 -9.27 2.89 3.93
C ASN A 67 -9.42 1.98 2.72
N GLY A 68 -9.21 0.70 2.91
CA GLY A 68 -9.43 -0.23 1.83
C GLY A 68 -9.47 -1.68 2.25
N THR A 69 -10.10 -2.45 1.37
CA THR A 69 -10.06 -3.90 1.37
C THR A 69 -9.63 -4.38 0.00
N LEU A 70 -8.52 -5.09 -0.06
CA LEU A 70 -8.04 -5.73 -1.26
C LEU A 70 -8.46 -7.19 -1.21
N VAL A 71 -9.22 -7.62 -2.20
CA VAL A 71 -9.68 -9.01 -2.31
C VAL A 71 -8.73 -9.76 -3.24
N LEU A 72 -8.22 -10.88 -2.75
CA LEU A 72 -7.42 -11.83 -3.52
C LEU A 72 -8.29 -13.05 -3.81
N GLU A 73 -8.84 -13.11 -5.00
CA GLU A 73 -9.58 -14.27 -5.47
C GLU A 73 -8.62 -15.31 -6.01
N THR A 74 -8.77 -16.58 -5.59
CA THR A 74 -7.85 -17.63 -5.98
C THR A 74 -8.57 -18.78 -6.67
N SER A 75 -7.94 -19.39 -7.67
CA SER A 75 -8.44 -20.57 -8.36
C SER A 75 -8.18 -21.89 -7.63
N GLY A 76 -7.43 -21.82 -6.51
CA GLY A 76 -7.02 -22.98 -5.72
C GLY A 76 -6.45 -22.55 -4.39
N GLN A 77 -5.89 -23.50 -3.66
CA GLN A 77 -5.27 -23.23 -2.37
C GLN A 77 -3.99 -22.43 -2.53
N LEU A 78 -3.88 -21.32 -1.79
CA LEU A 78 -2.69 -20.49 -1.77
C LEU A 78 -1.56 -21.17 -0.97
N PRO A 79 -0.29 -20.90 -1.33
CA PRO A 79 0.85 -21.37 -0.54
C PRO A 79 0.77 -20.86 0.91
N ALA A 80 1.06 -21.74 1.88
CA ALA A 80 1.03 -21.38 3.29
C ALA A 80 2.11 -20.35 3.70
N ASP A 81 3.16 -20.22 2.89
CA ASP A 81 4.26 -19.28 3.07
C ASP A 81 4.05 -17.92 2.38
N LEU A 82 2.88 -17.71 1.78
CA LEU A 82 2.53 -16.46 1.13
C LEU A 82 2.43 -15.33 2.16
N THR A 83 3.22 -14.29 1.96
CA THR A 83 3.22 -13.09 2.81
C THR A 83 3.07 -11.82 1.99
N LEU A 84 2.51 -10.80 2.62
CA LEU A 84 2.39 -9.46 2.05
C LEU A 84 3.55 -8.62 2.58
N PHE A 85 4.35 -8.03 1.70
CA PHE A 85 5.48 -7.25 2.16
C PHE A 85 5.28 -5.73 2.02
N GLN A 86 4.43 -5.29 1.09
CA GLN A 86 4.18 -3.87 0.87
C GLN A 86 2.89 -3.62 0.10
N LEU A 87 2.25 -2.47 0.37
CA LEU A 87 1.15 -1.93 -0.41
C LEU A 87 1.53 -0.53 -0.88
N VAL A 88 1.44 -0.27 -2.18
CA VAL A 88 1.86 0.99 -2.78
C VAL A 88 0.70 1.59 -3.58
N PHE A 89 0.50 2.88 -3.41
CA PHE A 89 -0.47 3.68 -4.17
C PHE A 89 0.28 4.68 -5.05
N ARG A 90 -0.20 4.88 -6.25
CA ARG A 90 0.31 5.91 -7.17
C ARG A 90 -0.84 6.72 -7.76
N GLN A 91 -0.69 8.04 -7.69
CA GLN A 91 -1.63 8.97 -8.29
C GLN A 91 -0.82 10.08 -8.98
N GLY A 92 -0.78 10.08 -10.31
CA GLY A 92 0.13 10.92 -11.07
C GLY A 92 1.59 10.59 -10.76
N GLU A 93 2.34 11.56 -10.26
CA GLU A 93 3.74 11.41 -9.84
C GLU A 93 3.89 11.11 -8.34
N GLU A 94 2.82 11.22 -7.59
CA GLU A 94 2.82 10.96 -6.15
C GLU A 94 2.71 9.46 -5.87
N ILE A 95 3.53 9.00 -4.92
CA ILE A 95 3.60 7.60 -4.50
C ILE A 95 3.56 7.54 -2.98
N TRP A 96 2.70 6.68 -2.45
CA TRP A 96 2.61 6.36 -1.02
C TRP A 96 2.79 4.86 -0.82
N SER A 97 3.40 4.49 0.28
CA SER A 97 3.58 3.08 0.61
C SER A 97 3.23 2.77 2.05
N LEU A 98 2.66 1.59 2.26
CA LEU A 98 2.39 1.00 3.55
C LEU A 98 3.20 -0.29 3.67
N PRO A 99 3.94 -0.51 4.78
CA PRO A 99 4.64 -1.76 5.00
C PRO A 99 3.64 -2.90 5.24
N GLY A 100 4.04 -4.12 4.92
CA GLY A 100 3.19 -5.31 5.14
C GLY A 100 2.76 -5.50 6.60
N SER A 101 3.52 -4.98 7.55
CA SER A 101 3.21 -5.07 9.00
C SER A 101 1.95 -4.34 9.43
N VAL A 102 1.47 -3.35 8.67
CA VAL A 102 0.22 -2.62 8.96
C VAL A 102 -0.98 -3.15 8.19
N LEU A 103 -0.78 -4.17 7.37
CA LEU A 103 -1.83 -4.83 6.60
C LEU A 103 -2.40 -6.00 7.42
N GLU A 104 -3.72 -6.05 7.51
CA GLU A 104 -4.42 -7.16 8.16
C GLU A 104 -4.90 -8.16 7.10
N LEU A 105 -4.42 -9.38 7.18
CA LEU A 105 -4.84 -10.46 6.30
C LEU A 105 -5.97 -11.25 6.96
N ARG A 106 -7.10 -11.34 6.27
CA ARG A 106 -8.26 -12.14 6.64
C ARG A 106 -8.49 -13.23 5.61
N THR A 107 -8.85 -14.41 6.06
CA THR A 107 -9.11 -15.55 5.19
C THR A 107 -10.53 -16.08 5.41
N PRO A 108 -11.55 -15.39 4.85
CA PRO A 108 -12.95 -15.78 5.05
C PRO A 108 -13.28 -17.13 4.40
N SER A 109 -12.54 -17.54 3.38
CA SER A 109 -12.65 -18.87 2.75
C SER A 109 -11.32 -19.30 2.15
N GLU A 110 -11.21 -20.55 1.72
CA GLU A 110 -9.99 -21.08 1.09
C GLU A 110 -9.65 -20.38 -0.24
N ASN A 111 -10.64 -19.83 -0.93
CA ASN A 111 -10.50 -19.21 -2.25
C ASN A 111 -10.61 -17.68 -2.23
N ASN A 112 -10.74 -17.09 -1.05
CA ASN A 112 -10.91 -15.66 -0.90
C ASN A 112 -10.13 -15.15 0.31
N TRP A 113 -9.13 -14.32 0.03
CA TRP A 113 -8.35 -13.64 1.04
C TRP A 113 -8.61 -12.14 0.97
N GLU A 114 -8.67 -11.51 2.10
CA GLU A 114 -8.90 -10.07 2.22
C GLU A 114 -7.72 -9.41 2.91
N VAL A 115 -7.20 -8.36 2.30
CA VAL A 115 -6.18 -7.50 2.90
C VAL A 115 -6.85 -6.20 3.29
N VAL A 116 -6.94 -5.95 4.59
CA VAL A 116 -7.59 -4.76 5.14
C VAL A 116 -6.53 -3.80 5.65
N PHE A 117 -6.70 -2.52 5.35
CA PHE A 117 -5.84 -1.46 5.85
C PHE A 117 -6.62 -0.20 6.17
N ASN A 118 -6.06 0.58 7.08
CA ASN A 118 -6.49 1.94 7.42
C ASN A 118 -5.24 2.83 7.42
N SER A 119 -5.31 3.97 6.76
CA SER A 119 -4.17 4.87 6.68
C SER A 119 -4.61 6.34 6.70
N THR A 120 -3.68 7.20 7.06
CA THR A 120 -3.85 8.67 7.03
C THR A 120 -3.24 9.29 5.77
N LEU A 121 -3.19 8.54 4.66
CA LEU A 121 -2.62 9.02 3.41
C LEU A 121 -3.47 10.13 2.79
N SER A 122 -2.80 11.21 2.38
CA SER A 122 -3.42 12.36 1.71
C SER A 122 -3.46 12.15 0.20
N VAL A 123 -4.41 11.37 -0.27
CA VAL A 123 -4.67 11.16 -1.70
C VAL A 123 -5.78 12.08 -2.18
N ASN A 124 -5.79 12.40 -3.47
CA ASN A 124 -6.91 13.12 -4.06
C ASN A 124 -8.08 12.15 -4.30
N ILE A 125 -9.10 12.22 -3.45
CA ILE A 125 -10.27 11.33 -3.47
C ILE A 125 -11.18 11.48 -4.71
N ASN A 126 -10.98 12.52 -5.51
CA ASN A 126 -11.74 12.76 -6.73
C ASN A 126 -11.06 12.20 -7.99
N ARG A 127 -9.90 11.57 -7.82
CA ARG A 127 -9.13 10.98 -8.91
C ARG A 127 -8.84 9.51 -8.62
N PRO A 128 -8.84 8.65 -9.64
CA PRO A 128 -8.47 7.25 -9.44
C PRO A 128 -6.99 7.11 -9.08
N VAL A 129 -6.68 6.02 -8.40
CA VAL A 129 -5.32 5.63 -8.03
C VAL A 129 -4.94 4.30 -8.66
N SER A 130 -3.64 4.07 -8.82
CA SER A 130 -3.11 2.74 -9.09
C SER A 130 -2.70 2.09 -7.77
N VAL A 131 -3.02 0.83 -7.60
CA VAL A 131 -2.75 0.04 -6.40
C VAL A 131 -1.80 -1.09 -6.76
N ALA A 132 -0.73 -1.24 -6.01
CA ALA A 132 0.23 -2.33 -6.17
C ALA A 132 0.39 -3.07 -4.84
N LEU A 133 0.08 -4.34 -4.83
CA LEU A 133 0.28 -5.22 -3.68
C LEU A 133 1.50 -6.10 -3.91
N GLY A 134 2.47 -5.99 -3.04
CA GLY A 134 3.68 -6.81 -3.04
C GLY A 134 3.46 -8.09 -2.24
N VAL A 135 3.61 -9.21 -2.91
CA VAL A 135 3.40 -10.56 -2.38
C VAL A 135 4.71 -11.33 -2.48
N ARG A 136 5.04 -12.08 -1.45
CA ARG A 136 6.24 -12.90 -1.37
C ARG A 136 5.88 -14.34 -1.02
N ASP A 137 6.48 -15.28 -1.72
CA ASP A 137 6.48 -16.70 -1.41
C ASP A 137 7.92 -17.25 -1.39
N SER A 138 8.07 -18.57 -1.29
CA SER A 138 9.39 -19.24 -1.31
C SER A 138 10.15 -19.08 -2.64
N PHE A 139 9.49 -18.69 -3.73
CA PHE A 139 10.09 -18.49 -5.06
C PHE A 139 10.50 -17.04 -5.33
N GLY A 140 10.01 -16.09 -4.56
CA GLY A 140 10.37 -14.68 -4.68
C GLY A 140 9.22 -13.70 -4.46
N GLU A 141 9.41 -12.49 -4.96
CA GLU A 141 8.49 -11.38 -4.83
C GLU A 141 7.74 -11.14 -6.14
N THR A 142 6.46 -10.88 -6.03
CA THR A 142 5.58 -10.59 -7.17
C THR A 142 4.70 -9.39 -6.84
N TRP A 143 4.49 -8.51 -7.82
CA TRP A 143 3.56 -7.40 -7.72
C TRP A 143 2.25 -7.73 -8.43
N LEU A 144 1.14 -7.47 -7.75
CA LEU A 144 -0.20 -7.42 -8.31
C LEU A 144 -0.61 -5.96 -8.44
N VAL A 145 -0.94 -5.51 -9.64
CA VAL A 145 -1.22 -4.09 -9.90
C VAL A 145 -2.61 -3.92 -10.51
N GLU A 146 -3.40 -3.07 -9.90
CA GLU A 146 -4.70 -2.64 -10.41
C GLU A 146 -4.69 -1.14 -10.69
N HIS A 147 -5.04 -0.75 -11.90
CA HIS A 147 -5.11 0.65 -12.33
C HIS A 147 -6.53 1.19 -12.26
N GLN A 148 -6.65 2.52 -12.22
CA GLN A 148 -7.93 3.23 -12.28
C GLN A 148 -8.91 2.82 -11.17
N VAL A 149 -8.39 2.59 -9.97
CA VAL A 149 -9.23 2.30 -8.80
C VAL A 149 -9.81 3.60 -8.26
N SER A 150 -11.13 3.69 -8.23
CA SER A 150 -11.84 4.84 -7.65
C SER A 150 -11.87 4.76 -6.13
N ILE A 151 -11.99 5.93 -5.50
CA ILE A 151 -12.09 6.06 -4.05
C ILE A 151 -13.53 6.48 -3.73
N ASP A 152 -14.26 5.63 -3.01
CA ASP A 152 -15.61 5.92 -2.59
C ASP A 152 -15.62 6.85 -1.36
N LYS A 153 -16.68 7.65 -1.25
CA LYS A 153 -16.90 8.53 -0.10
C LYS A 153 -18.02 7.94 0.75
N VAL A 154 -17.72 7.64 2.00
CA VAL A 154 -18.69 7.15 2.98
C VAL A 154 -19.06 8.31 3.91
N TYR A 155 -20.37 8.59 4.07
CA TYR A 155 -20.90 9.66 4.89
C TYR A 155 -21.66 9.11 6.10
#